data_32b36823fc746c2d583dc674822824f2
#
_entry.id   32b36823fc746c2d583dc674822824f2
#
_cell.length_a   1.000
_cell.length_b   1.000
_cell.length_c   1.000
_cell.angle_alpha   90.00
_cell.angle_beta   90.00
_cell.angle_gamma   90.00
#
_symmetry.space_group_name_H-M   'P 1'
#
loop_
_entity.id
_entity.type
_entity.pdbx_description
1 polymer ?
#
loop_
_entity_poly.entity_id
_entity_poly.type
_entity_poly.pdbx_seq_one_letter_code
_entity_poly.pdbx_strand_id
1 'polypeptide(L)'
;ASDVYKRQDLLQRFDSDVVALNPDWVSICIGINDVWRQFDSPAIPDGQVMPEEYEANLEKMILSVKGKVKGIFILTPYYMEPNPQDWMRKRMDEYGAICKKLAAKHGCCLVDLQEVFNRYFEYRHSSYIAWDRVHPNLIGATVIAKAFLSHCGFEYDHQPAKKETQTC
;
A
#
# COMPACT_ATOMS: atom_id res chain seq x y z
N ALA A 1 -17.38 -6.29 -6.39
CA ALA A 1 -16.35 -6.98 -5.62
C ALA A 1 -16.51 -6.56 -4.16
N SER A 2 -16.78 -7.50 -3.29
CA SER A 2 -17.00 -7.17 -1.89
C SER A 2 -15.67 -6.81 -1.22
N ASP A 3 -15.60 -5.64 -0.60
CA ASP A 3 -14.46 -5.12 0.16
C ASP A 3 -14.19 -5.89 1.49
N VAL A 4 -14.60 -7.14 1.56
CA VAL A 4 -14.61 -7.93 2.80
C VAL A 4 -13.44 -8.92 2.86
N TYR A 5 -12.42 -8.75 2.06
CA TYR A 5 -11.27 -9.66 2.16
C TYR A 5 -10.33 -9.21 3.28
N LYS A 6 -10.48 -9.91 4.41
CA LYS A 6 -9.51 -9.87 5.50
C LYS A 6 -8.20 -10.50 5.02
N ARG A 7 -7.09 -10.13 5.60
CA ARG A 7 -5.79 -10.72 5.29
C ARG A 7 -5.72 -12.22 5.56
N GLN A 8 -6.44 -12.72 6.55
CA GLN A 8 -6.60 -14.15 6.78
C GLN A 8 -7.19 -14.82 5.54
N ASP A 9 -8.21 -14.20 4.93
CA ASP A 9 -8.83 -14.70 3.69
C ASP A 9 -7.83 -14.66 2.53
N LEU A 10 -6.99 -13.60 2.45
CA LEU A 10 -5.92 -13.53 1.45
C LEU A 10 -4.88 -14.63 1.65
N LEU A 11 -4.44 -14.87 2.89
CA LEU A 11 -3.45 -15.90 3.18
C LEU A 11 -3.96 -17.30 2.84
N GLN A 12 -5.24 -17.60 3.11
CA GLN A 12 -5.85 -18.90 2.80
C GLN A 12 -5.87 -19.21 1.31
N ARG A 13 -6.06 -18.21 0.46
CA ARG A 13 -6.13 -18.37 -0.99
C ARG A 13 -4.85 -17.93 -1.73
N PHE A 14 -3.80 -17.52 -0.99
CA PHE A 14 -2.58 -16.99 -1.59
C PHE A 14 -1.87 -18.00 -2.49
N ASP A 15 -1.92 -19.28 -2.12
CA ASP A 15 -1.33 -20.35 -2.93
C ASP A 15 -2.06 -20.49 -4.27
N SER A 16 -3.40 -20.50 -4.28
CA SER A 16 -4.19 -20.60 -5.51
C SER A 16 -4.15 -19.35 -6.37
N ASP A 17 -4.25 -18.17 -5.73
CA ASP A 17 -4.43 -16.91 -6.43
C ASP A 17 -3.11 -16.26 -6.87
N VAL A 18 -1.99 -16.65 -6.25
CA VAL A 18 -0.68 -16.05 -6.52
C VAL A 18 0.36 -17.11 -6.87
N VAL A 19 0.65 -18.05 -5.94
CA VAL A 19 1.77 -18.98 -6.13
C VAL A 19 1.55 -19.91 -7.32
N ALA A 20 0.34 -20.43 -7.50
CA ALA A 20 -0.01 -21.34 -8.61
C ALA A 20 0.07 -20.69 -9.99
N LEU A 21 0.02 -19.35 -10.07
CA LEU A 21 0.13 -18.61 -11.32
C LEU A 21 1.58 -18.45 -11.81
N ASN A 22 2.57 -18.83 -11.00
CA ASN A 22 4.01 -18.69 -11.29
C ASN A 22 4.38 -17.27 -11.77
N PRO A 23 4.05 -16.21 -11.04
CA PRO A 23 4.30 -14.84 -11.47
C PRO A 23 5.80 -14.54 -11.49
N ASP A 24 6.23 -13.65 -12.37
CA ASP A 24 7.58 -13.10 -12.37
C ASP A 24 7.81 -12.10 -11.22
N TRP A 25 6.78 -11.34 -10.89
CA TRP A 25 6.80 -10.31 -9.84
C TRP A 25 5.52 -10.35 -9.02
N VAL A 26 5.65 -10.07 -7.74
CA VAL A 26 4.51 -9.98 -6.82
C VAL A 26 4.51 -8.63 -6.13
N SER A 27 3.36 -7.97 -6.09
CA SER A 27 3.15 -6.78 -5.26
C SER A 27 2.11 -7.08 -4.18
N ILE A 28 2.42 -6.72 -2.93
CA ILE A 28 1.55 -6.90 -1.78
C ILE A 28 1.21 -5.53 -1.21
N CYS A 29 -0.08 -5.16 -1.29
CA CYS A 29 -0.63 -3.92 -0.74
C CYS A 29 -1.84 -4.26 0.12
N ILE A 30 -1.64 -4.37 1.44
CA ILE A 30 -2.66 -4.81 2.38
C ILE A 30 -2.42 -4.19 3.77
N GLY A 31 -3.46 -4.12 4.60
CA GLY A 31 -3.35 -3.66 5.99
C GLY A 31 -4.30 -2.52 6.35
N ILE A 32 -4.79 -1.77 5.35
CA ILE A 32 -5.68 -0.63 5.61
C ILE A 32 -6.98 -1.09 6.28
N ASN A 33 -7.61 -2.15 5.78
CA ASN A 33 -8.85 -2.69 6.35
C ASN A 33 -8.62 -3.33 7.73
N ASP A 34 -7.47 -3.92 7.96
CA ASP A 34 -7.12 -4.51 9.26
C ASP A 34 -7.04 -3.45 10.37
N VAL A 35 -6.52 -2.26 10.03
CA VAL A 35 -6.51 -1.12 10.91
C VAL A 35 -7.88 -0.46 10.97
N TRP A 36 -8.49 -0.19 9.81
CA TRP A 36 -9.76 0.53 9.75
C TRP A 36 -10.85 -0.16 10.57
N ARG A 37 -10.95 -1.50 10.52
CA ARG A 37 -11.94 -2.27 11.28
C ARG A 37 -11.77 -2.18 12.80
N GLN A 38 -10.60 -1.81 13.29
CA GLN A 38 -10.39 -1.52 14.71
C GLN A 38 -11.07 -0.22 15.17
N PHE A 39 -11.39 0.69 14.22
CA PHE A 39 -11.93 2.02 14.49
C PHE A 39 -13.38 2.18 14.05
N ASP A 40 -13.78 1.62 12.91
CA ASP A 40 -15.15 1.72 12.41
C ASP A 40 -16.09 0.68 13.05
N SER A 41 -15.56 -0.46 13.45
CA SER A 41 -16.34 -1.59 13.99
C SER A 41 -15.65 -2.24 15.20
N PRO A 42 -15.29 -1.46 16.24
CA PRO A 42 -14.48 -1.95 17.37
C PRO A 42 -15.16 -3.06 18.19
N ALA A 43 -16.49 -3.13 18.13
CA ALA A 43 -17.26 -4.17 18.82
C ALA A 43 -17.28 -5.53 18.08
N ILE A 44 -16.72 -5.61 16.88
CA ILE A 44 -16.67 -6.83 16.06
C ILE A 44 -15.23 -7.31 15.93
N PRO A 45 -14.73 -8.12 16.90
CA PRO A 45 -13.31 -8.53 16.92
C PRO A 45 -12.92 -9.41 15.74
N ASP A 46 -13.84 -10.21 15.19
CA ASP A 46 -13.57 -11.13 14.06
C ASP A 46 -13.12 -10.42 12.77
N GLY A 47 -13.28 -9.09 12.70
CA GLY A 47 -12.81 -8.28 11.57
C GLY A 47 -11.42 -7.69 11.75
N GLN A 48 -10.86 -7.78 12.94
CA GLN A 48 -9.64 -7.11 13.33
C GLN A 48 -8.45 -8.07 13.21
N VAL A 49 -7.34 -7.60 12.68
CA VAL A 49 -6.07 -8.34 12.66
C VAL A 49 -5.04 -7.48 13.36
N MET A 50 -4.55 -7.93 14.50
CA MET A 50 -3.63 -7.17 15.34
C MET A 50 -2.20 -7.15 14.75
N PRO A 51 -1.31 -6.23 15.19
CA PRO A 51 0.02 -6.06 14.59
C PRO A 51 0.85 -7.33 14.53
N GLU A 52 0.84 -8.15 15.58
CA GLU A 52 1.63 -9.39 15.65
C GLU A 52 1.14 -10.42 14.63
N GLU A 53 -0.16 -10.55 14.49
CA GLU A 53 -0.78 -11.42 13.49
C GLU A 53 -0.53 -10.89 12.07
N TYR A 54 -0.60 -9.56 11.91
CA TYR A 54 -0.25 -8.91 10.64
C TYR A 54 1.16 -9.23 10.20
N GLU A 55 2.13 -9.09 11.10
CA GLU A 55 3.52 -9.39 10.83
C GLU A 55 3.68 -10.84 10.40
N ALA A 56 3.14 -11.77 11.19
CA ALA A 56 3.25 -13.20 10.90
C ALA A 56 2.62 -13.60 9.56
N ASN A 57 1.46 -13.05 9.23
CA ASN A 57 0.75 -13.37 7.99
C ASN A 57 1.43 -12.75 6.77
N LEU A 58 1.90 -11.50 6.86
CA LEU A 58 2.66 -10.86 5.78
C LEU A 58 3.97 -11.60 5.52
N GLU A 59 4.68 -12.00 6.57
CA GLU A 59 5.91 -12.78 6.43
C GLU A 59 5.69 -14.14 5.76
N LYS A 60 4.61 -14.86 6.12
CA LYS A 60 4.23 -16.11 5.45
C LYS A 60 3.99 -15.90 3.95
N MET A 61 3.28 -14.85 3.55
CA MET A 61 3.04 -14.54 2.13
C MET A 61 4.37 -14.26 1.39
N ILE A 62 5.26 -13.48 1.99
CA ILE A 62 6.59 -13.21 1.43
C ILE A 62 7.37 -14.51 1.22
N LEU A 63 7.44 -15.37 2.25
CA LEU A 63 8.19 -16.62 2.22
C LEU A 63 7.63 -17.62 1.20
N SER A 64 6.32 -17.63 0.96
CA SER A 64 5.70 -18.53 0.00
C SER A 64 6.11 -18.27 -1.45
N VAL A 65 6.49 -17.03 -1.79
CA VAL A 65 6.94 -16.64 -3.15
C VAL A 65 8.43 -16.36 -3.23
N LYS A 66 9.11 -16.14 -2.11
CA LYS A 66 10.55 -15.84 -2.08
C LYS A 66 11.36 -16.96 -2.73
N GLY A 67 12.24 -16.59 -3.66
CA GLY A 67 13.05 -17.54 -4.44
C GLY A 67 12.32 -18.19 -5.64
N LYS A 68 11.01 -17.93 -5.79
CA LYS A 68 10.21 -18.37 -6.94
C LYS A 68 9.95 -17.23 -7.94
N VAL A 69 10.07 -15.99 -7.49
CA VAL A 69 9.82 -14.78 -8.28
C VAL A 69 11.08 -13.95 -8.44
N LYS A 70 11.13 -13.09 -9.45
CA LYS A 70 12.24 -12.15 -9.72
C LYS A 70 12.33 -11.06 -8.65
N GLY A 71 11.20 -10.66 -8.07
CA GLY A 71 11.17 -9.69 -6.98
C GLY A 71 9.79 -9.53 -6.38
N ILE A 72 9.78 -8.94 -5.18
CA ILE A 72 8.58 -8.69 -4.38
C ILE A 72 8.53 -7.20 -4.05
N PHE A 73 7.40 -6.55 -4.33
CA PHE A 73 7.11 -5.20 -3.88
C PHE A 73 6.20 -5.27 -2.64
N ILE A 74 6.55 -4.55 -1.60
CA ILE A 74 5.69 -4.33 -0.43
C ILE A 74 5.31 -2.87 -0.43
N LEU A 75 3.99 -2.60 -0.52
CA LEU A 75 3.43 -1.26 -0.41
C LEU A 75 2.89 -1.10 1.01
N THR A 76 3.32 -0.05 1.72
CA THR A 76 2.79 0.20 3.06
C THR A 76 1.30 0.50 3.01
N PRO A 77 0.52 0.04 4.00
CA PRO A 77 -0.81 0.59 4.22
C PRO A 77 -0.69 2.08 4.55
N TYR A 78 -1.76 2.83 4.33
CA TYR A 78 -1.79 4.27 4.51
C TYR A 78 -3.13 4.74 5.06
N TYR A 79 -3.10 5.86 5.75
CA TYR A 79 -4.29 6.60 6.12
C TYR A 79 -4.09 8.07 5.72
N MET A 80 -5.01 8.60 4.93
CA MET A 80 -4.92 9.95 4.35
C MET A 80 -5.30 11.04 5.37
N GLU A 81 -4.71 10.94 6.57
CA GLU A 81 -4.79 11.86 7.68
C GLU A 81 -3.42 12.52 7.89
N PRO A 82 -3.32 13.86 7.76
CA PRO A 82 -2.06 14.57 7.95
C PRO A 82 -1.61 14.66 9.41
N ASN A 83 -2.54 14.55 10.38
CA ASN A 83 -2.20 14.62 11.79
C ASN A 83 -1.58 13.29 12.29
N PRO A 84 -0.27 13.23 12.59
CA PRO A 84 0.36 12.00 13.07
C PRO A 84 -0.05 11.64 14.51
N GLN A 85 -0.80 12.49 15.20
CA GLN A 85 -1.33 12.21 16.54
C GLN A 85 -2.74 11.59 16.51
N ASP A 86 -3.38 11.52 15.34
CA ASP A 86 -4.64 10.80 15.16
C ASP A 86 -4.47 9.32 15.52
N TRP A 87 -5.45 8.74 16.22
CA TRP A 87 -5.36 7.38 16.74
C TRP A 87 -5.28 6.32 15.65
N MET A 88 -6.09 6.47 14.60
CA MET A 88 -6.06 5.53 13.47
C MET A 88 -4.79 5.72 12.64
N ARG A 89 -4.31 6.97 12.48
CA ARG A 89 -3.03 7.25 11.83
C ARG A 89 -1.86 6.59 12.54
N LYS A 90 -1.77 6.72 13.87
CA LYS A 90 -0.74 6.04 14.67
C LYS A 90 -0.76 4.53 14.46
N ARG A 91 -1.93 3.93 14.52
CA ARG A 91 -2.08 2.49 14.29
C ARG A 91 -1.66 2.12 12.87
N MET A 92 -2.00 2.91 11.86
CA MET A 92 -1.57 2.67 10.47
C MET A 92 -0.05 2.74 10.32
N ASP A 93 0.59 3.70 11.00
CA ASP A 93 2.05 3.86 11.00
C ASP A 93 2.76 2.65 11.63
N GLU A 94 2.17 1.99 12.65
CA GLU A 94 2.68 0.73 13.21
C GLU A 94 2.71 -0.39 12.15
N TYR A 95 1.65 -0.54 11.36
CA TYR A 95 1.59 -1.53 10.28
C TYR A 95 2.55 -1.18 9.14
N GLY A 96 2.71 0.11 8.84
CA GLY A 96 3.73 0.59 7.91
C GLY A 96 5.14 0.24 8.38
N ALA A 97 5.43 0.36 9.68
CA ALA A 97 6.72 -0.02 10.26
C ALA A 97 7.00 -1.53 10.14
N ILE A 98 5.97 -2.38 10.29
CA ILE A 98 6.08 -3.83 10.05
C ILE A 98 6.44 -4.10 8.57
N CYS A 99 5.78 -3.44 7.63
CA CYS A 99 6.12 -3.56 6.21
C CYS A 99 7.59 -3.20 5.93
N LYS A 100 8.07 -2.10 6.48
CA LYS A 100 9.47 -1.64 6.36
C LYS A 100 10.45 -2.67 6.92
N LYS A 101 10.16 -3.19 8.12
CA LYS A 101 10.95 -4.23 8.79
C LYS A 101 11.05 -5.51 7.95
N LEU A 102 9.92 -6.01 7.45
CA LEU A 102 9.89 -7.24 6.66
C LEU A 102 10.51 -7.05 5.27
N ALA A 103 10.30 -5.90 4.63
CA ALA A 103 10.95 -5.59 3.36
C ALA A 103 12.47 -5.61 3.49
N ALA A 104 13.02 -4.96 4.53
CA ALA A 104 14.46 -4.98 4.82
C ALA A 104 14.96 -6.41 5.14
N LYS A 105 14.24 -7.15 5.97
CA LYS A 105 14.60 -8.53 6.37
C LYS A 105 14.67 -9.49 5.19
N HIS A 106 13.77 -9.34 4.23
CA HIS A 106 13.64 -10.30 3.12
C HIS A 106 14.20 -9.80 1.80
N GLY A 107 14.69 -8.55 1.72
CA GLY A 107 15.22 -7.94 0.49
C GLY A 107 14.13 -7.62 -0.52
N CYS A 108 12.94 -7.23 -0.06
CA CYS A 108 11.84 -6.80 -0.92
C CYS A 108 11.98 -5.31 -1.28
N CYS A 109 11.46 -4.91 -2.43
CA CYS A 109 11.30 -3.50 -2.78
C CYS A 109 10.18 -2.89 -1.96
N LEU A 110 10.47 -1.80 -1.23
CA LEU A 110 9.49 -1.10 -0.41
C LEU A 110 8.95 0.12 -1.15
N VAL A 111 7.63 0.27 -1.20
CA VAL A 111 6.95 1.50 -1.64
C VAL A 111 6.24 2.10 -0.42
N ASP A 112 6.80 3.15 0.16
CA ASP A 112 6.24 3.81 1.34
C ASP A 112 5.12 4.78 0.94
N LEU A 113 3.90 4.25 0.81
CA LEU A 113 2.74 5.04 0.39
C LEU A 113 2.34 6.09 1.43
N GLN A 114 2.53 5.82 2.74
CA GLN A 114 2.23 6.81 3.76
C GLN A 114 3.15 8.04 3.63
N GLU A 115 4.43 7.83 3.37
CA GLU A 115 5.38 8.92 3.15
C GLU A 115 5.04 9.71 1.87
N VAL A 116 4.60 9.03 0.82
CA VAL A 116 4.14 9.66 -0.43
C VAL A 116 2.94 10.58 -0.15
N PHE A 117 1.97 10.13 0.65
CA PHE A 117 0.83 10.97 1.02
C PHE A 117 1.21 12.09 1.98
N ASN A 118 2.14 11.88 2.91
CA ASN A 118 2.65 12.94 3.77
C ASN A 118 3.19 14.11 2.94
N ARG A 119 4.00 13.85 1.92
CA ARG A 119 4.51 14.87 0.99
C ARG A 119 3.40 15.56 0.21
N TYR A 120 2.35 14.82 -0.19
CA TYR A 120 1.19 15.42 -0.85
C TYR A 120 0.49 16.42 0.07
N PHE A 121 0.36 16.11 1.37
CA PHE A 121 -0.32 16.95 2.36
C PHE A 121 0.43 18.25 2.69
N GLU A 122 1.71 18.37 2.36
CA GLU A 122 2.44 19.63 2.45
C GLU A 122 1.85 20.71 1.49
N TYR A 123 1.17 20.29 0.43
CA TYR A 123 0.68 21.16 -0.63
C TYR A 123 -0.85 21.17 -0.77
N ARG A 124 -1.53 20.11 -0.37
CA ARG A 124 -2.96 19.91 -0.59
C ARG A 124 -3.62 19.18 0.57
N HIS A 125 -4.85 19.54 0.86
CA HIS A 125 -5.66 18.86 1.87
C HIS A 125 -6.06 17.44 1.41
N SER A 126 -6.21 16.50 2.35
CA SER A 126 -6.55 15.11 2.06
C SER A 126 -7.89 14.92 1.33
N SER A 127 -8.86 15.85 1.51
CA SER A 127 -10.15 15.81 0.82
C SER A 127 -10.07 15.85 -0.71
N TYR A 128 -8.95 16.32 -1.27
CA TYR A 128 -8.74 16.30 -2.72
C TYR A 128 -8.48 14.89 -3.27
N ILE A 129 -8.04 13.96 -2.42
CA ILE A 129 -7.62 12.61 -2.84
C ILE A 129 -8.47 11.49 -2.26
N ALA A 130 -9.21 11.75 -1.18
CA ALA A 130 -10.14 10.81 -0.56
C ALA A 130 -11.19 11.56 0.25
N TRP A 131 -12.44 11.11 0.21
CA TRP A 131 -13.52 11.70 1.01
C TRP A 131 -13.56 11.18 2.46
N ASP A 132 -13.15 9.94 2.67
CA ASP A 132 -13.15 9.22 3.95
C ASP A 132 -11.74 8.94 4.50
N ARG A 133 -10.71 9.44 3.83
CA ARG A 133 -9.28 9.23 4.15
C ARG A 133 -8.79 7.78 4.01
N VAL A 134 -9.62 6.88 3.52
CA VAL A 134 -9.32 5.45 3.30
C VAL A 134 -9.32 5.11 1.81
N HIS A 135 -10.39 5.49 1.10
CA HIS A 135 -10.59 5.12 -0.30
C HIS A 135 -10.10 6.24 -1.24
N PRO A 136 -9.01 6.03 -1.98
CA PRO A 136 -8.48 7.03 -2.89
C PRO A 136 -9.43 7.23 -4.07
N ASN A 137 -9.66 8.48 -4.42
CA ASN A 137 -10.27 8.83 -5.70
C ASN A 137 -9.24 8.69 -6.84
N LEU A 138 -9.62 9.10 -8.07
CA LEU A 138 -8.71 9.00 -9.22
C LEU A 138 -7.37 9.72 -9.00
N ILE A 139 -7.37 10.88 -8.33
CA ILE A 139 -6.13 11.62 -8.03
C ILE A 139 -5.28 10.83 -7.04
N GLY A 140 -5.86 10.33 -5.94
CA GLY A 140 -5.16 9.51 -4.97
C GLY A 140 -4.61 8.22 -5.58
N ALA A 141 -5.41 7.54 -6.43
CA ALA A 141 -4.95 6.36 -7.19
C ALA A 141 -3.78 6.69 -8.13
N THR A 142 -3.80 7.88 -8.78
CA THR A 142 -2.69 8.33 -9.63
C THR A 142 -1.42 8.57 -8.82
N VAL A 143 -1.53 9.11 -7.60
CA VAL A 143 -0.39 9.30 -6.69
C VAL A 143 0.24 7.95 -6.35
N ILE A 144 -0.58 6.94 -5.99
CA ILE A 144 -0.11 5.58 -5.72
C ILE A 144 0.58 4.96 -6.94
N ALA A 145 -0.06 5.05 -8.12
CA ALA A 145 0.50 4.52 -9.36
C ALA A 145 1.86 5.15 -9.70
N LYS A 146 1.99 6.47 -9.57
CA LYS A 146 3.27 7.17 -9.78
C LYS A 146 4.34 6.69 -8.81
N ALA A 147 4.01 6.55 -7.53
CA ALA A 147 4.94 6.06 -6.53
C ALA A 147 5.43 4.65 -6.87
N PHE A 148 4.53 3.74 -7.23
CA PHE A 148 4.88 2.38 -7.63
C PHE A 148 5.76 2.36 -8.90
N LEU A 149 5.36 3.06 -9.94
CA LEU A 149 6.09 3.11 -11.22
C LEU A 149 7.52 3.67 -11.06
N SER A 150 7.70 4.69 -10.20
CA SER A 150 9.05 5.21 -9.90
C SER A 150 9.95 4.13 -9.30
N HIS A 151 9.42 3.24 -8.46
CA HIS A 151 10.19 2.11 -7.89
C HIS A 151 10.45 1.00 -8.92
N CYS A 152 9.70 0.97 -10.02
CA CYS A 152 9.95 0.11 -11.17
C CYS A 152 10.98 0.71 -12.17
N GLY A 153 11.57 1.86 -11.85
CA GLY A 153 12.49 2.56 -12.73
C GLY A 153 11.81 3.33 -13.88
N PHE A 154 10.49 3.55 -13.77
CA PHE A 154 9.77 4.36 -14.74
C PHE A 154 9.88 5.85 -14.38
N GLU A 155 10.55 6.61 -15.24
CA GLU A 155 10.63 8.07 -15.10
C GLU A 155 9.49 8.73 -15.89
N TYR A 156 8.66 9.50 -15.17
CA TYR A 156 7.73 10.43 -15.81
C TYR A 156 8.50 11.67 -16.25
N ASP A 157 9.06 11.63 -17.44
CA ASP A 157 9.65 12.82 -18.05
C ASP A 157 8.51 13.75 -18.52
N HIS A 158 8.17 14.71 -17.70
CA HIS A 158 7.37 15.86 -18.10
C HIS A 158 8.26 16.83 -18.88
N GLN A 159 8.71 16.43 -20.06
CA GLN A 159 9.17 17.45 -21.01
C GLN A 159 7.92 18.25 -21.41
N PRO A 160 7.87 19.56 -21.15
CA PRO A 160 6.81 20.39 -21.70
C PRO A 160 6.85 20.23 -23.22
N ALA A 161 5.72 19.93 -23.83
CA ALA A 161 5.60 19.81 -25.26
C ALA A 161 6.41 20.94 -25.92
N LYS A 162 7.41 20.60 -26.73
CA LYS A 162 8.16 21.60 -27.48
C LYS A 162 7.13 22.42 -28.24
N LYS A 163 6.99 23.70 -27.88
CA LYS A 163 6.23 24.63 -28.72
C LYS A 163 6.89 24.59 -30.07
N GLU A 164 6.23 23.96 -31.03
CA GLU A 164 6.61 24.14 -32.43
C GLU A 164 6.55 25.65 -32.71
N THR A 165 7.71 26.24 -32.85
CA THR A 165 7.84 27.62 -33.37
C THR A 165 7.28 27.56 -34.76
N GLN A 166 6.02 27.97 -34.96
CA GLN A 166 5.54 28.30 -36.28
C GLN A 166 6.40 29.47 -36.78
N THR A 167 7.33 29.16 -37.63
CA THR A 167 8.02 30.13 -38.49
C THR A 167 6.99 30.59 -39.52
N CYS A 168 6.60 31.87 -39.44
CA CYS A 168 5.90 32.59 -40.51
C CYS A 168 6.78 32.76 -41.71
#